data_447ec325a6e75f31815060916102c554
#
_entry.id   447ec325a6e75f31815060916102c554
#
_cell.length_a   1.000
_cell.length_b   1.000
_cell.length_c   1.000
_cell.angle_alpha   90.00
_cell.angle_beta   90.00
_cell.angle_gamma   90.00
#
_symmetry.space_group_name_H-M   'P 1'
#
loop_
_entity.id
_entity.type
_entity.pdbx_description
1 polymer ?
#
loop_
_entity_poly.entity_id
_entity_poly.type
_entity_poly.pdbx_seq_one_letter_code
_entity_poly.pdbx_strand_id
1 'polypeptide(L)'
;MKVFIAGSGLIPVDRYYDLSLEDLAFEAYKSMLSDLKEYPKADAVVVASGYAELTDNSANSARKIANFLGQNGATVFRVESAEGGGSAILTAFSLIKAGLAKSVLLFGVEKLSDQPGKFVQDYLARSLDFKDYISGLVPSNYAALMMKRYMEKYGVNYDYFVNWPVKMHEYASENPLAMLKFRIKPESVKDSQVISEPLRLYDTGARGDGAAAVLLVSEEVARKYGDDLAEVRRVDGSSGELTVDTTSQAIRILSAKLGDSLKNYYLEIHDSYSITAAIQLEDLGLAERGRSLTELDSLELNFSGGLKARGYPGAATAVYQLAEVYQQLTQKFKGKRTSLEKGMVISSDDLLTVSYGVEVVRA
;
A
#
# COMPACT_ATOMS: atom_id res chain seq x y z
N MET A 1 -18.54 16.98 7.92
CA MET A 1 -18.04 17.28 6.55
C MET A 1 -17.68 15.96 5.89
N LYS A 2 -18.18 15.70 4.67
CA LYS A 2 -17.80 14.53 3.89
C LYS A 2 -16.48 14.81 3.15
N VAL A 3 -15.72 13.75 2.93
CA VAL A 3 -14.45 13.79 2.19
C VAL A 3 -14.57 12.89 0.97
N PHE A 4 -14.17 13.39 -0.20
CA PHE A 4 -14.25 12.66 -1.44
C PHE A 4 -12.87 12.54 -2.10
N ILE A 5 -12.66 11.45 -2.80
CA ILE A 5 -11.62 11.33 -3.81
C ILE A 5 -12.23 11.88 -5.12
N ALA A 6 -11.59 12.87 -5.71
CA ALA A 6 -12.02 13.48 -6.97
C ALA A 6 -11.19 13.04 -8.19
N GLY A 7 -10.02 12.48 -7.94
CA GLY A 7 -9.15 11.95 -8.98
C GLY A 7 -7.95 11.21 -8.41
N SER A 8 -7.37 10.33 -9.21
CA SER A 8 -6.17 9.59 -8.87
C SER A 8 -5.26 9.39 -10.07
N GLY A 9 -3.96 9.34 -9.83
CA GLY A 9 -2.96 9.03 -10.84
C GLY A 9 -1.88 8.12 -10.30
N LEU A 10 -1.46 7.20 -11.13
CA LEU A 10 -0.46 6.18 -10.82
C LEU A 10 0.57 6.13 -11.94
N ILE A 11 1.82 5.84 -11.59
CA ILE A 11 2.82 5.35 -12.51
C ILE A 11 3.10 3.87 -12.22
N PRO A 12 3.56 3.06 -13.16
CA PRO A 12 4.02 1.70 -12.87
C PRO A 12 5.07 1.71 -11.74
N VAL A 13 5.08 0.70 -10.89
CA VAL A 13 6.24 0.47 -10.03
C VAL A 13 7.33 -0.13 -10.89
N ASP A 14 8.52 0.47 -10.91
CA ASP A 14 9.65 0.02 -11.71
C ASP A 14 10.97 0.57 -11.14
N ARG A 15 12.05 0.52 -11.91
CA ARG A 15 13.34 1.12 -11.58
C ARG A 15 13.55 2.36 -12.44
N TYR A 16 13.47 3.54 -11.84
CA TYR A 16 13.53 4.83 -12.51
C TYR A 16 14.87 5.54 -12.25
N TYR A 17 15.96 5.03 -12.85
CA TYR A 17 17.31 5.58 -12.62
C TYR A 17 17.48 7.03 -13.09
N ASP A 18 16.72 7.44 -14.12
CA ASP A 18 16.85 8.76 -14.74
C ASP A 18 15.89 9.82 -14.19
N LEU A 19 14.99 9.44 -13.25
CA LEU A 19 13.99 10.35 -12.68
C LEU A 19 14.31 10.66 -11.23
N SER A 20 14.15 11.92 -10.85
CA SER A 20 14.18 12.36 -9.44
C SER A 20 12.89 11.99 -8.71
N LEU A 21 12.89 12.15 -7.39
CA LEU A 21 11.68 11.97 -6.58
C LEU A 21 10.56 12.92 -6.99
N GLU A 22 10.93 14.17 -7.34
CA GLU A 22 10.01 15.20 -7.83
C GLU A 22 9.44 14.84 -9.21
N ASP A 23 10.25 14.28 -10.10
CA ASP A 23 9.79 13.84 -11.43
C ASP A 23 8.80 12.68 -11.32
N LEU A 24 9.04 11.70 -10.44
CA LEU A 24 8.11 10.61 -10.17
C LEU A 24 6.75 11.14 -9.66
N ALA A 25 6.79 12.08 -8.70
CA ALA A 25 5.58 12.72 -8.19
C ALA A 25 4.84 13.49 -9.30
N PHE A 26 5.58 14.18 -10.19
CA PHE A 26 4.99 14.90 -11.32
C PHE A 26 4.31 13.97 -12.33
N GLU A 27 4.89 12.84 -12.67
CA GLU A 27 4.28 11.90 -13.60
C GLU A 27 2.99 11.29 -13.01
N ALA A 28 2.96 10.98 -11.72
CA ALA A 28 1.74 10.56 -11.04
C ALA A 28 0.68 11.69 -11.01
N TYR A 29 1.09 12.93 -10.73
CA TYR A 29 0.22 14.10 -10.78
C TYR A 29 -0.36 14.31 -12.18
N LYS A 30 0.47 14.28 -13.21
CA LYS A 30 0.07 14.39 -14.61
C LYS A 30 -0.94 13.32 -15.02
N SER A 31 -0.73 12.07 -14.57
CA SER A 31 -1.69 10.98 -14.75
C SER A 31 -3.04 11.29 -14.11
N MET A 32 -3.06 11.88 -12.91
CA MET A 32 -4.28 12.28 -12.21
C MET A 32 -5.02 13.42 -12.92
N LEU A 33 -4.29 14.37 -13.51
CA LEU A 33 -4.91 15.54 -14.16
C LEU A 33 -5.83 15.16 -15.32
N SER A 34 -5.59 14.02 -15.97
CA SER A 34 -6.46 13.53 -17.04
C SER A 34 -7.89 13.21 -16.58
N ASP A 35 -8.08 12.99 -15.29
CA ASP A 35 -9.37 12.67 -14.67
C ASP A 35 -10.11 13.90 -14.13
N LEU A 36 -9.44 15.06 -14.09
CA LEU A 36 -9.96 16.27 -13.46
C LEU A 36 -10.48 17.28 -14.47
N LYS A 37 -11.56 17.98 -14.12
CA LYS A 37 -12.12 19.10 -14.90
C LYS A 37 -11.30 20.37 -14.79
N GLU A 38 -10.66 20.60 -13.64
CA GLU A 38 -9.85 21.78 -13.37
C GLU A 38 -8.53 21.40 -12.71
N TYR A 39 -7.49 22.19 -12.95
CA TYR A 39 -6.22 22.06 -12.26
C TYR A 39 -6.41 22.30 -10.75
N PRO A 40 -6.00 21.35 -9.90
CA PRO A 40 -6.17 21.51 -8.48
C PRO A 40 -5.18 22.55 -7.94
N LYS A 41 -5.71 23.56 -7.26
CA LYS A 41 -4.97 24.42 -6.35
C LYS A 41 -5.28 23.93 -4.95
N ALA A 42 -4.35 23.17 -4.38
CA ALA A 42 -4.55 22.54 -3.09
C ALA A 42 -4.27 23.50 -1.92
N ASP A 43 -5.07 23.37 -0.85
CA ASP A 43 -4.80 24.06 0.41
C ASP A 43 -3.66 23.38 1.17
N ALA A 44 -3.49 22.08 0.98
CA ALA A 44 -2.39 21.32 1.55
C ALA A 44 -1.84 20.27 0.58
N VAL A 45 -0.55 19.97 0.71
CA VAL A 45 0.14 18.86 0.05
C VAL A 45 0.69 17.93 1.14
N VAL A 46 0.27 16.66 1.10
CA VAL A 46 0.71 15.62 2.03
C VAL A 46 1.47 14.58 1.24
N VAL A 47 2.69 14.25 1.68
CA VAL A 47 3.57 13.29 1.00
C VAL A 47 3.92 12.16 1.94
N ALA A 48 3.55 10.93 1.56
CA ALA A 48 4.04 9.70 2.16
C ALA A 48 5.38 9.34 1.51
N SER A 49 6.45 9.34 2.28
CA SER A 49 7.80 8.92 1.87
C SER A 49 8.60 8.54 3.12
N GLY A 50 9.10 7.32 3.17
CA GLY A 50 9.81 6.79 4.33
C GLY A 50 11.33 7.02 4.27
N TYR A 51 11.92 6.88 3.11
CA TYR A 51 13.37 6.72 2.97
C TYR A 51 14.08 7.81 2.15
N ALA A 52 13.40 8.89 1.78
CA ALA A 52 13.96 9.93 0.89
C ALA A 52 15.31 10.50 1.35
N GLU A 53 15.56 10.66 2.66
CA GLU A 53 16.85 11.12 3.16
C GLU A 53 17.97 10.08 2.99
N LEU A 54 17.62 8.80 3.02
CA LEU A 54 18.58 7.70 2.97
C LEU A 54 18.86 7.24 1.54
N THR A 55 17.83 7.23 0.70
CA THR A 55 17.90 6.67 -0.67
C THR A 55 18.17 7.73 -1.72
N ASP A 56 17.59 8.92 -1.58
CA ASP A 56 17.68 10.03 -2.54
C ASP A 56 18.44 11.25 -1.97
N ASN A 57 19.01 11.13 -0.77
CA ASN A 57 19.66 12.23 -0.05
C ASN A 57 18.81 13.53 -0.04
N SER A 58 17.49 13.38 0.03
CA SER A 58 16.52 14.45 -0.14
C SER A 58 15.78 14.77 1.16
N ALA A 59 16.19 15.81 1.86
CA ALA A 59 15.40 16.38 2.96
C ALA A 59 14.32 17.32 2.43
N ASN A 60 13.24 17.49 3.22
CA ASN A 60 12.13 18.40 2.92
C ASN A 60 11.44 18.13 1.57
N SER A 61 11.29 16.84 1.23
CA SER A 61 10.73 16.37 -0.04
C SER A 61 9.32 16.93 -0.32
N ALA A 62 8.44 17.05 0.70
CA ALA A 62 7.10 17.59 0.52
C ALA A 62 7.11 19.03 -0.03
N ARG A 63 7.99 19.90 0.49
CA ARG A 63 8.14 21.28 -0.05
C ARG A 63 8.67 21.27 -1.49
N LYS A 64 9.68 20.42 -1.75
CA LYS A 64 10.26 20.33 -3.10
C LYS A 64 9.22 19.89 -4.12
N ILE A 65 8.45 18.85 -3.81
CA ILE A 65 7.35 18.35 -4.65
C ILE A 65 6.29 19.44 -4.83
N ALA A 66 5.83 20.09 -3.75
CA ALA A 66 4.81 21.13 -3.83
C ALA A 66 5.27 22.31 -4.74
N ASN A 67 6.51 22.76 -4.59
CA ASN A 67 7.06 23.82 -5.44
C ASN A 67 7.19 23.39 -6.90
N PHE A 68 7.69 22.16 -7.14
CA PHE A 68 7.85 21.62 -8.49
C PHE A 68 6.52 21.51 -9.24
N LEU A 69 5.43 21.22 -8.51
CA LEU A 69 4.06 21.14 -9.02
C LEU A 69 3.33 22.51 -9.04
N GLY A 70 4.00 23.61 -8.72
CA GLY A 70 3.40 24.93 -8.70
C GLY A 70 2.35 25.15 -7.59
N GLN A 71 2.34 24.32 -6.54
CA GLN A 71 1.43 24.39 -5.40
C GLN A 71 1.92 25.39 -4.33
N ASN A 72 2.41 26.55 -4.77
CA ASN A 72 2.91 27.60 -3.88
C ASN A 72 1.77 28.17 -3.02
N GLY A 73 2.01 28.28 -1.71
CA GLY A 73 1.01 28.73 -0.73
C GLY A 73 0.26 27.57 -0.03
N ALA A 74 0.38 26.34 -0.52
CA ALA A 74 -0.16 25.18 0.18
C ALA A 74 0.63 24.88 1.48
N THR A 75 -0.07 24.42 2.51
CA THR A 75 0.59 23.85 3.68
C THR A 75 1.17 22.47 3.32
N VAL A 76 2.43 22.23 3.67
CA VAL A 76 3.12 20.99 3.26
C VAL A 76 3.44 20.09 4.43
N PHE A 77 3.21 18.78 4.25
CA PHE A 77 3.52 17.75 5.23
C PHE A 77 4.27 16.61 4.53
N ARG A 78 5.38 16.16 5.12
CA ARG A 78 5.89 14.83 4.87
C ARG A 78 5.52 13.95 6.05
N VAL A 79 4.93 12.81 5.77
CA VAL A 79 4.45 11.88 6.79
C VAL A 79 5.13 10.54 6.59
N GLU A 80 5.79 10.09 7.61
CA GLU A 80 6.38 8.77 7.73
C GLU A 80 5.55 7.95 8.72
N SER A 81 5.24 6.69 8.38
CA SER A 81 4.58 5.74 9.25
C SER A 81 4.90 4.36 8.71
N ALA A 82 6.12 3.94 8.96
CA ALA A 82 6.65 2.72 8.38
C ALA A 82 6.46 2.68 6.84
N GLU A 83 6.53 1.53 6.23
CA GLU A 83 6.47 1.41 4.77
C GLU A 83 5.06 1.46 4.18
N GLY A 84 4.03 1.38 5.01
CA GLY A 84 2.65 1.37 4.55
C GLY A 84 2.12 2.72 4.08
N GLY A 85 2.59 3.83 4.69
CA GLY A 85 2.17 5.19 4.33
C GLY A 85 0.71 5.56 4.65
N GLY A 86 -0.03 4.73 5.40
CA GLY A 86 -1.43 4.96 5.73
C GLY A 86 -1.68 6.20 6.61
N SER A 87 -0.68 6.60 7.41
CA SER A 87 -0.71 7.83 8.22
C SER A 87 -0.86 9.10 7.37
N ALA A 88 -0.33 9.11 6.15
CA ALA A 88 -0.50 10.25 5.24
C ALA A 88 -1.96 10.40 4.77
N ILE A 89 -2.65 9.28 4.54
CA ILE A 89 -4.09 9.28 4.24
C ILE A 89 -4.89 9.82 5.43
N LEU A 90 -4.57 9.34 6.65
CA LEU A 90 -5.22 9.83 7.87
C LEU A 90 -4.97 11.33 8.08
N THR A 91 -3.76 11.81 7.81
CA THR A 91 -3.41 13.24 7.89
C THR A 91 -4.27 14.05 6.91
N ALA A 92 -4.28 13.67 5.62
CA ALA A 92 -5.03 14.37 4.58
C ALA A 92 -6.55 14.38 4.87
N PHE A 93 -7.10 13.23 5.28
CA PHE A 93 -8.50 13.11 5.70
C PHE A 93 -8.83 14.00 6.88
N SER A 94 -7.95 14.02 7.90
CA SER A 94 -8.15 14.82 9.12
C SER A 94 -8.12 16.32 8.85
N LEU A 95 -7.23 16.80 7.96
CA LEU A 95 -7.18 18.20 7.57
C LEU A 95 -8.51 18.69 6.98
N ILE A 96 -9.13 17.86 6.12
CA ILE A 96 -10.44 18.20 5.55
C ILE A 96 -11.55 18.09 6.60
N LYS A 97 -11.56 16.99 7.38
CA LYS A 97 -12.58 16.80 8.44
C LYS A 97 -12.58 17.91 9.47
N ALA A 98 -11.41 18.43 9.82
CA ALA A 98 -11.24 19.55 10.76
C ALA A 98 -11.54 20.92 10.15
N GLY A 99 -11.80 21.01 8.82
CA GLY A 99 -12.04 22.27 8.12
C GLY A 99 -10.78 23.11 7.91
N LEU A 100 -9.59 22.52 8.09
CA LEU A 100 -8.30 23.20 7.88
C LEU A 100 -7.91 23.28 6.40
N ALA A 101 -8.49 22.39 5.56
CA ALA A 101 -8.32 22.37 4.14
C ALA A 101 -9.64 21.97 3.45
N LYS A 102 -9.92 22.50 2.27
CA LYS A 102 -11.02 22.05 1.38
C LYS A 102 -10.52 21.08 0.31
N SER A 103 -9.24 21.16 -0.02
CA SER A 103 -8.58 20.34 -1.02
C SER A 103 -7.16 19.96 -0.55
N VAL A 104 -6.83 18.69 -0.65
CA VAL A 104 -5.52 18.12 -0.29
C VAL A 104 -5.00 17.28 -1.44
N LEU A 105 -3.82 17.62 -1.95
CA LEU A 105 -3.05 16.75 -2.82
C LEU A 105 -2.24 15.79 -1.96
N LEU A 106 -2.59 14.51 -2.03
CA LEU A 106 -1.90 13.43 -1.35
C LEU A 106 -1.00 12.70 -2.34
N PHE A 107 0.28 12.61 -2.02
CA PHE A 107 1.27 11.85 -2.76
C PHE A 107 1.81 10.70 -1.92
N GLY A 108 1.99 9.55 -2.56
CA GLY A 108 2.92 8.53 -2.12
C GLY A 108 4.07 8.48 -3.11
N VAL A 109 5.30 8.64 -2.65
CA VAL A 109 6.47 8.59 -3.53
C VAL A 109 7.66 7.98 -2.80
N GLU A 110 8.30 7.01 -3.46
CA GLU A 110 9.50 6.37 -2.92
C GLU A 110 10.45 5.98 -4.05
N LYS A 111 11.74 6.12 -3.79
CA LYS A 111 12.82 5.78 -4.73
C LYS A 111 13.88 4.97 -4.01
N LEU A 112 13.99 3.70 -4.34
CA LEU A 112 14.85 2.72 -3.67
C LEU A 112 15.94 2.16 -4.59
N SER A 113 15.73 2.19 -5.93
CA SER A 113 16.56 1.45 -6.87
C SER A 113 17.92 2.08 -7.16
N ASP A 114 18.15 3.35 -6.81
CA ASP A 114 19.46 4.01 -6.93
C ASP A 114 20.48 3.49 -5.91
N GLN A 115 20.02 2.80 -4.88
CA GLN A 115 20.87 2.26 -3.84
C GLN A 115 21.14 0.78 -4.05
N PRO A 116 22.40 0.32 -3.82
CA PRO A 116 22.70 -1.11 -3.77
C PRO A 116 21.80 -1.85 -2.76
N GLY A 117 21.31 -3.03 -3.13
CA GLY A 117 20.35 -3.79 -2.33
C GLY A 117 20.74 -4.00 -0.85
N LYS A 118 22.05 -4.10 -0.56
CA LYS A 118 22.54 -4.22 0.83
C LYS A 118 22.24 -2.97 1.69
N PHE A 119 22.30 -1.77 1.08
CA PHE A 119 21.95 -0.53 1.79
C PHE A 119 20.44 -0.40 1.96
N VAL A 120 19.67 -0.81 0.94
CA VAL A 120 18.21 -0.87 1.07
C VAL A 120 17.82 -1.79 2.23
N GLN A 121 18.42 -2.98 2.32
CA GLN A 121 18.15 -3.90 3.44
C GLN A 121 18.55 -3.31 4.80
N ASP A 122 19.66 -2.58 4.88
CA ASP A 122 20.06 -1.87 6.11
C ASP A 122 19.03 -0.80 6.50
N TYR A 123 18.52 -0.04 5.53
CA TYR A 123 17.49 0.97 5.80
C TYR A 123 16.19 0.35 6.29
N LEU A 124 15.75 -0.74 5.68
CA LEU A 124 14.57 -1.48 6.11
C LEU A 124 14.73 -2.06 7.51
N ALA A 125 15.93 -2.56 7.82
CA ALA A 125 16.24 -3.12 9.14
C ALA A 125 16.15 -2.09 10.28
N ARG A 126 16.28 -0.78 9.98
CA ARG A 126 16.14 0.29 10.98
C ARG A 126 14.71 0.47 11.50
N SER A 127 13.74 -0.17 10.87
CA SER A 127 12.36 -0.27 11.39
C SER A 127 12.23 -1.26 12.55
N LEU A 128 13.24 -2.13 12.75
CA LEU A 128 13.27 -3.10 13.84
C LEU A 128 13.76 -2.44 15.14
N ASP A 129 13.54 -3.11 16.27
CA ASP A 129 14.14 -2.72 17.54
C ASP A 129 15.66 -2.72 17.44
N PHE A 130 16.30 -1.79 18.14
CA PHE A 130 17.74 -1.59 18.06
C PHE A 130 18.57 -2.87 18.31
N LYS A 131 18.14 -3.72 19.25
CA LYS A 131 18.82 -5.00 19.53
C LYS A 131 18.80 -5.95 18.34
N ASP A 132 17.68 -6.01 17.64
CA ASP A 132 17.49 -6.87 16.48
C ASP A 132 18.27 -6.34 15.29
N TYR A 133 18.22 -5.04 15.06
CA TYR A 133 19.02 -4.36 14.04
C TYR A 133 20.52 -4.64 14.21
N ILE A 134 21.09 -4.41 15.41
CA ILE A 134 22.54 -4.66 15.64
C ILE A 134 22.90 -6.16 15.61
N SER A 135 21.91 -7.05 15.78
CA SER A 135 22.09 -8.50 15.62
C SER A 135 22.07 -8.94 14.16
N GLY A 136 21.86 -8.01 13.21
CA GLY A 136 21.86 -8.27 11.78
C GLY A 136 20.52 -8.83 11.24
N LEU A 137 19.44 -8.72 12.01
CA LEU A 137 18.12 -9.10 11.53
C LEU A 137 17.57 -8.05 10.55
N VAL A 138 16.80 -8.55 9.59
CA VAL A 138 16.04 -7.75 8.62
C VAL A 138 14.58 -8.21 8.61
N PRO A 139 13.62 -7.43 8.10
CA PRO A 139 12.20 -7.81 8.12
C PRO A 139 11.90 -9.20 7.53
N SER A 140 12.62 -9.63 6.49
CA SER A 140 12.45 -10.96 5.90
C SER A 140 12.83 -12.12 6.85
N ASN A 141 13.72 -11.90 7.81
CA ASN A 141 14.01 -12.91 8.83
C ASN A 141 12.81 -13.10 9.77
N TYR A 142 12.18 -12.01 10.18
CA TYR A 142 10.94 -12.07 10.97
C TYR A 142 9.82 -12.74 10.21
N ALA A 143 9.61 -12.39 8.95
CA ALA A 143 8.60 -13.04 8.10
C ALA A 143 8.84 -14.55 7.97
N ALA A 144 10.10 -14.99 7.83
CA ALA A 144 10.47 -16.39 7.78
C ALA A 144 10.17 -17.12 9.11
N LEU A 145 10.48 -16.49 10.24
CA LEU A 145 10.16 -17.03 11.56
C LEU A 145 8.66 -17.15 11.80
N MET A 146 7.89 -16.11 11.42
CA MET A 146 6.43 -16.14 11.48
C MET A 146 5.86 -17.26 10.59
N MET A 147 6.38 -17.40 9.36
CA MET A 147 5.98 -18.47 8.43
C MET A 147 6.25 -19.84 9.00
N LYS A 148 7.44 -20.08 9.56
CA LYS A 148 7.79 -21.36 10.21
C LYS A 148 6.87 -21.68 11.37
N ARG A 149 6.64 -20.70 12.25
CA ARG A 149 5.72 -20.86 13.40
C ARG A 149 4.28 -21.12 12.96
N TYR A 150 3.85 -20.46 11.87
CA TYR A 150 2.54 -20.66 11.29
C TYR A 150 2.38 -22.10 10.76
N MET A 151 3.37 -22.61 10.03
CA MET A 151 3.39 -23.98 9.52
C MET A 151 3.29 -25.00 10.67
N GLU A 152 4.08 -24.82 11.72
CA GLU A 152 4.06 -25.69 12.90
C GLU A 152 2.71 -25.66 13.63
N LYS A 153 2.13 -24.46 13.82
CA LYS A 153 0.91 -24.27 14.61
C LYS A 153 -0.34 -24.80 13.91
N TYR A 154 -0.43 -24.61 12.60
CA TYR A 154 -1.64 -24.99 11.83
C TYR A 154 -1.46 -26.25 11.00
N GLY A 155 -0.30 -26.89 11.04
CA GLY A 155 -0.03 -28.14 10.32
C GLY A 155 -0.04 -27.99 8.80
N VAL A 156 0.23 -26.77 8.28
CA VAL A 156 0.32 -26.52 6.84
C VAL A 156 1.77 -26.65 6.36
N ASN A 157 1.95 -27.08 5.13
CA ASN A 157 3.26 -27.12 4.50
C ASN A 157 3.50 -25.88 3.63
N TYR A 158 4.68 -25.78 2.99
CA TYR A 158 5.03 -24.64 2.14
C TYR A 158 4.07 -24.44 0.95
N ASP A 159 3.44 -25.51 0.45
CA ASP A 159 2.48 -25.44 -0.67
C ASP A 159 1.28 -24.51 -0.39
N TYR A 160 0.93 -24.35 0.89
CA TYR A 160 -0.09 -23.40 1.31
C TYR A 160 0.24 -21.96 0.89
N PHE A 161 1.49 -21.52 1.06
CA PHE A 161 1.93 -20.17 0.74
C PHE A 161 2.09 -19.94 -0.76
N VAL A 162 2.34 -20.98 -1.55
CA VAL A 162 2.48 -20.91 -3.02
C VAL A 162 1.25 -20.30 -3.69
N ASN A 163 0.07 -20.48 -3.10
CA ASN A 163 -1.18 -19.96 -3.67
C ASN A 163 -1.19 -18.42 -3.80
N TRP A 164 -0.57 -17.72 -2.85
CA TRP A 164 -0.56 -16.26 -2.85
C TRP A 164 0.18 -15.66 -4.06
N PRO A 165 1.48 -15.90 -4.27
CA PRO A 165 2.20 -15.34 -5.41
C PRO A 165 1.62 -15.78 -6.75
N VAL A 166 1.13 -17.02 -6.88
CA VAL A 166 0.47 -17.48 -8.12
C VAL A 166 -0.75 -16.63 -8.43
N LYS A 167 -1.60 -16.36 -7.42
CA LYS A 167 -2.81 -15.56 -7.58
C LYS A 167 -2.49 -14.09 -7.87
N MET A 168 -1.51 -13.50 -7.18
CA MET A 168 -1.12 -12.12 -7.41
C MET A 168 -0.52 -11.91 -8.81
N HIS A 169 0.30 -12.85 -9.30
CA HIS A 169 0.81 -12.81 -10.67
C HIS A 169 -0.27 -13.02 -11.73
N GLU A 170 -1.32 -13.80 -11.43
CA GLU A 170 -2.49 -13.90 -12.30
C GLU A 170 -3.13 -12.53 -12.50
N TYR A 171 -3.44 -11.81 -11.41
CA TYR A 171 -4.04 -10.47 -11.47
C TYR A 171 -3.12 -9.44 -12.12
N ALA A 172 -1.84 -9.43 -11.75
CA ALA A 172 -0.85 -8.52 -12.32
C ALA A 172 -0.68 -8.69 -13.84
N SER A 173 -0.87 -9.90 -14.37
CA SER A 173 -0.78 -10.15 -15.82
C SER A 173 -1.83 -9.39 -16.63
N GLU A 174 -2.92 -8.97 -15.99
CA GLU A 174 -4.00 -8.18 -16.59
C GLU A 174 -3.90 -6.68 -16.27
N ASN A 175 -3.01 -6.28 -15.35
CA ASN A 175 -2.82 -4.89 -14.96
C ASN A 175 -1.67 -4.24 -15.74
N PRO A 176 -1.93 -3.27 -16.63
CA PRO A 176 -0.88 -2.61 -17.42
C PRO A 176 0.11 -1.79 -16.57
N LEU A 177 -0.26 -1.44 -15.33
CA LEU A 177 0.59 -0.70 -14.40
C LEU A 177 1.39 -1.61 -13.45
N ALA A 178 1.21 -2.93 -13.51
CA ALA A 178 1.98 -3.84 -12.68
C ALA A 178 3.44 -3.92 -13.11
N MET A 179 4.34 -4.14 -12.16
CA MET A 179 5.78 -4.36 -12.42
C MET A 179 6.03 -5.73 -13.07
N LEU A 180 5.38 -6.78 -12.55
CA LEU A 180 5.58 -8.16 -12.96
C LEU A 180 4.35 -8.70 -13.72
N LYS A 181 4.22 -8.32 -14.99
CA LYS A 181 3.05 -8.59 -15.86
C LYS A 181 3.05 -9.99 -16.47
N PHE A 182 3.39 -11.01 -15.72
CA PHE A 182 3.44 -12.39 -16.22
C PHE A 182 2.89 -13.38 -15.19
N ARG A 183 2.27 -14.44 -15.69
CA ARG A 183 1.80 -15.56 -14.86
C ARG A 183 2.95 -16.46 -14.46
N ILE A 184 2.88 -17.05 -13.29
CA ILE A 184 3.84 -18.04 -12.78
C ILE A 184 3.13 -19.33 -12.42
N LYS A 185 3.90 -20.43 -12.42
CA LYS A 185 3.41 -21.74 -11.99
C LYS A 185 3.82 -22.02 -10.52
N PRO A 186 3.11 -22.88 -9.81
CA PRO A 186 3.49 -23.32 -8.46
C PRO A 186 4.93 -23.77 -8.34
N GLU A 187 5.43 -24.52 -9.34
CA GLU A 187 6.82 -25.01 -9.38
C GLU A 187 7.82 -23.87 -9.38
N SER A 188 7.54 -22.80 -10.14
CA SER A 188 8.41 -21.60 -10.17
C SER A 188 8.57 -20.96 -8.79
N VAL A 189 7.53 -20.99 -7.97
CA VAL A 189 7.57 -20.47 -6.58
C VAL A 189 8.44 -21.39 -5.71
N LYS A 190 8.20 -22.71 -5.79
CA LYS A 190 8.91 -23.72 -5.00
C LYS A 190 10.40 -23.80 -5.33
N ASP A 191 10.77 -23.57 -6.58
CA ASP A 191 12.14 -23.64 -7.07
C ASP A 191 12.87 -22.28 -6.94
N SER A 192 12.18 -21.22 -6.48
CA SER A 192 12.78 -19.91 -6.36
C SER A 192 13.81 -19.85 -5.22
N GLN A 193 14.71 -18.85 -5.31
CA GLN A 193 15.77 -18.65 -4.33
C GLN A 193 15.21 -18.56 -2.90
N VAL A 194 15.81 -19.27 -1.96
CA VAL A 194 15.55 -19.11 -0.52
C VAL A 194 16.15 -17.80 -0.06
N ILE A 195 15.35 -16.95 0.56
CA ILE A 195 15.77 -15.69 1.16
C ILE A 195 16.13 -15.89 2.63
N SER A 196 15.23 -16.54 3.38
CA SER A 196 15.42 -16.95 4.77
C SER A 196 14.45 -18.11 5.03
N GLU A 197 14.99 -19.32 5.31
CA GLU A 197 14.18 -20.55 5.39
C GLU A 197 12.99 -20.42 6.35
N PRO A 198 11.72 -20.72 5.94
CA PRO A 198 11.28 -21.26 4.65
C PRO A 198 10.90 -20.23 3.57
N LEU A 199 11.06 -18.93 3.83
CA LEU A 199 10.69 -17.83 2.95
C LEU A 199 11.52 -17.81 1.66
N ARG A 200 10.87 -17.73 0.53
CA ARG A 200 11.50 -17.69 -0.80
C ARG A 200 11.25 -16.37 -1.52
N LEU A 201 11.94 -16.15 -2.64
CA LEU A 201 11.88 -14.92 -3.41
C LEU A 201 10.45 -14.56 -3.83
N TYR A 202 9.66 -15.54 -4.27
CA TYR A 202 8.28 -15.26 -4.66
C TYR A 202 7.33 -15.03 -3.48
N ASP A 203 7.73 -15.30 -2.24
CA ASP A 203 6.96 -14.91 -1.05
C ASP A 203 7.10 -13.43 -0.71
N THR A 204 8.06 -12.73 -1.31
CA THR A 204 8.37 -11.33 -0.99
C THR A 204 7.76 -10.36 -1.99
N GLY A 205 7.38 -9.17 -1.55
CA GLY A 205 6.94 -8.06 -2.41
C GLY A 205 8.04 -7.63 -3.40
N ALA A 206 7.63 -7.27 -4.61
CA ALA A 206 8.55 -6.80 -5.67
C ALA A 206 8.87 -5.32 -5.44
N ARG A 207 9.97 -5.01 -4.73
CA ARG A 207 10.37 -3.64 -4.43
C ARG A 207 10.85 -2.89 -5.67
N GLY A 208 10.43 -1.63 -5.76
CA GLY A 208 10.82 -0.70 -6.82
C GLY A 208 10.49 0.74 -6.44
N ASP A 209 10.78 1.64 -7.36
CA ASP A 209 10.42 3.05 -7.28
C ASP A 209 8.98 3.25 -7.74
N GLY A 210 8.33 4.29 -7.24
CA GLY A 210 7.00 4.61 -7.71
C GLY A 210 6.40 5.84 -7.08
N ALA A 211 5.37 6.36 -7.74
CA ALA A 211 4.57 7.45 -7.24
C ALA A 211 3.08 7.26 -7.55
N ALA A 212 2.26 7.68 -6.60
CA ALA A 212 0.82 7.79 -6.72
C ALA A 212 0.36 9.17 -6.25
N ALA A 213 -0.65 9.72 -6.88
CA ALA A 213 -1.28 10.98 -6.54
C ALA A 213 -2.79 10.79 -6.36
N VAL A 214 -3.36 11.38 -5.31
CA VAL A 214 -4.80 11.36 -5.04
C VAL A 214 -5.24 12.77 -4.65
N LEU A 215 -6.30 13.27 -5.25
CA LEU A 215 -6.93 14.52 -4.85
C LEU A 215 -8.09 14.24 -3.89
N LEU A 216 -7.90 14.58 -2.62
CA LEU A 216 -8.94 14.54 -1.60
C LEU A 216 -9.58 15.92 -1.47
N VAL A 217 -10.92 15.98 -1.42
CA VAL A 217 -11.67 17.22 -1.36
C VAL A 217 -12.85 17.14 -0.39
N SER A 218 -13.22 18.30 0.15
CA SER A 218 -14.46 18.43 0.91
C SER A 218 -15.68 18.36 -0.01
N GLU A 219 -16.84 18.01 0.54
CA GLU A 219 -18.13 18.00 -0.15
C GLU A 219 -18.42 19.32 -0.88
N GLU A 220 -18.01 20.46 -0.29
CA GLU A 220 -18.25 21.81 -0.80
C GLU A 220 -17.63 22.03 -2.17
N VAL A 221 -16.43 21.46 -2.44
CA VAL A 221 -15.68 21.71 -3.67
C VAL A 221 -15.58 20.48 -4.59
N ALA A 222 -16.13 19.33 -4.18
CA ALA A 222 -15.95 18.05 -4.88
C ALA A 222 -16.36 18.12 -6.37
N ARG A 223 -17.55 18.65 -6.66
CA ARG A 223 -18.09 18.74 -8.04
C ARG A 223 -17.31 19.66 -8.97
N LYS A 224 -16.49 20.55 -8.40
CA LYS A 224 -15.58 21.41 -9.17
C LYS A 224 -14.53 20.60 -9.91
N TYR A 225 -14.04 19.52 -9.28
CA TYR A 225 -12.91 18.75 -9.79
C TYR A 225 -13.33 17.54 -10.62
N GLY A 226 -14.48 16.94 -10.36
CA GLY A 226 -14.92 15.76 -11.12
C GLY A 226 -16.37 15.36 -10.84
N ASP A 227 -16.88 14.44 -11.65
CA ASP A 227 -18.19 13.81 -11.45
C ASP A 227 -18.05 12.40 -10.87
N ASP A 228 -16.95 11.71 -11.18
CA ASP A 228 -16.63 10.38 -10.68
C ASP A 228 -16.02 10.50 -9.28
N LEU A 229 -16.87 10.58 -8.26
CA LEU A 229 -16.48 10.76 -6.89
C LEU A 229 -16.58 9.44 -6.11
N ALA A 230 -15.67 9.25 -5.15
CA ALA A 230 -15.81 8.21 -4.13
C ALA A 230 -15.64 8.82 -2.74
N GLU A 231 -16.54 8.53 -1.82
CA GLU A 231 -16.50 9.06 -0.45
C GLU A 231 -15.51 8.26 0.40
N VAL A 232 -14.53 8.92 1.01
CA VAL A 232 -13.74 8.37 2.09
C VAL A 232 -14.56 8.54 3.38
N ARG A 233 -15.19 7.47 3.82
CA ARG A 233 -16.08 7.53 4.98
C ARG A 233 -15.32 7.52 6.29
N ARG A 234 -14.24 6.77 6.32
CA ARG A 234 -13.54 6.45 7.55
C ARG A 234 -12.07 6.17 7.30
N VAL A 235 -11.24 6.60 8.22
CA VAL A 235 -9.82 6.25 8.31
C VAL A 235 -9.51 5.96 9.77
N ASP A 236 -9.08 4.73 10.07
CA ASP A 236 -8.66 4.31 11.41
C ASP A 236 -7.21 3.83 11.37
N GLY A 237 -6.52 3.98 12.47
CA GLY A 237 -5.16 3.48 12.67
C GLY A 237 -5.02 2.67 13.95
N SER A 238 -4.07 1.78 13.97
CA SER A 238 -3.69 0.96 15.13
C SER A 238 -2.21 0.64 15.11
N SER A 239 -1.65 0.37 16.28
CA SER A 239 -0.30 -0.16 16.44
C SER A 239 -0.31 -1.34 17.41
N GLY A 240 0.71 -2.16 17.34
CA GLY A 240 0.90 -3.33 18.19
C GLY A 240 2.37 -3.66 18.34
N GLU A 241 2.67 -4.60 19.20
CA GLU A 241 4.02 -5.08 19.43
C GLU A 241 4.52 -5.93 18.24
N LEU A 242 5.81 -5.83 17.94
CA LEU A 242 6.47 -6.77 17.04
C LEU A 242 6.63 -8.11 17.74
N THR A 243 6.01 -9.13 17.18
CA THR A 243 6.09 -10.49 17.71
C THR A 243 6.31 -11.52 16.59
N VAL A 244 7.01 -12.57 16.89
CA VAL A 244 7.10 -13.76 16.02
C VAL A 244 5.88 -14.65 16.31
N ASP A 245 4.68 -14.18 16.09
CA ASP A 245 3.45 -14.96 16.26
C ASP A 245 2.70 -15.11 14.93
N THR A 246 1.63 -15.86 14.96
CA THR A 246 0.73 -16.13 13.83
C THR A 246 -0.46 -15.16 13.83
N THR A 247 -0.38 -14.09 14.59
CA THR A 247 -1.38 -13.03 14.73
C THR A 247 -0.70 -11.68 14.86
N SER A 248 -1.37 -10.62 14.36
CA SER A 248 -0.97 -9.24 14.56
C SER A 248 -1.90 -8.54 15.55
N GLN A 249 -1.33 -7.96 16.60
CA GLN A 249 -2.10 -7.14 17.53
C GLN A 249 -2.68 -5.91 16.82
N ALA A 250 -1.91 -5.24 15.96
CA ALA A 250 -2.36 -4.06 15.22
C ALA A 250 -3.56 -4.38 14.32
N ILE A 251 -3.50 -5.45 13.52
CA ILE A 251 -4.60 -5.86 12.62
C ILE A 251 -5.85 -6.23 13.44
N ARG A 252 -5.70 -6.94 14.54
CA ARG A 252 -6.84 -7.32 15.41
C ARG A 252 -7.53 -6.10 16.05
N ILE A 253 -6.74 -5.13 16.52
CA ILE A 253 -7.27 -3.86 17.04
C ILE A 253 -7.98 -3.08 15.94
N LEU A 254 -7.37 -3.03 14.74
CA LEU A 254 -7.98 -2.38 13.58
C LEU A 254 -9.29 -3.07 13.19
N SER A 255 -9.31 -4.39 13.09
CA SER A 255 -10.51 -5.19 12.81
C SER A 255 -11.64 -4.89 13.81
N ALA A 256 -11.33 -4.82 15.10
CA ALA A 256 -12.31 -4.46 16.14
C ALA A 256 -12.83 -3.02 15.99
N LYS A 257 -11.98 -2.07 15.57
CA LYS A 257 -12.41 -0.70 15.26
C LYS A 257 -13.32 -0.66 14.05
N LEU A 258 -12.99 -1.39 12.97
CA LEU A 258 -13.78 -1.44 11.74
C LEU A 258 -15.17 -2.01 11.97
N GLY A 259 -15.32 -3.02 12.81
CA GLY A 259 -16.57 -3.52 13.38
C GLY A 259 -17.46 -4.33 12.44
N ASP A 260 -17.44 -4.05 11.14
CA ASP A 260 -18.28 -4.69 10.16
C ASP A 260 -17.56 -5.84 9.43
N SER A 261 -18.33 -6.78 8.87
CA SER A 261 -17.78 -7.82 8.01
C SER A 261 -17.26 -7.21 6.71
N LEU A 262 -15.97 -7.38 6.43
CA LEU A 262 -15.33 -6.89 5.21
C LEU A 262 -15.56 -7.78 3.97
N LYS A 263 -16.34 -8.86 4.09
CA LYS A 263 -16.60 -9.82 2.98
C LYS A 263 -17.31 -9.20 1.78
N ASN A 264 -18.00 -8.08 1.96
CA ASN A 264 -18.71 -7.36 0.90
C ASN A 264 -17.96 -6.11 0.43
N TYR A 265 -16.65 -6.06 0.66
CA TYR A 265 -15.77 -5.00 0.21
C TYR A 265 -14.78 -5.53 -0.82
N TYR A 266 -14.46 -4.71 -1.83
CA TYR A 266 -13.24 -4.88 -2.57
C TYR A 266 -12.06 -4.48 -1.67
N LEU A 267 -11.04 -5.32 -1.58
CA LEU A 267 -9.95 -5.13 -0.63
C LEU A 267 -8.61 -4.91 -1.33
N GLU A 268 -7.84 -3.94 -0.87
CA GLU A 268 -6.40 -3.84 -1.13
C GLU A 268 -5.68 -3.98 0.21
N ILE A 269 -5.00 -5.11 0.42
CA ILE A 269 -4.25 -5.42 1.65
C ILE A 269 -2.75 -5.30 1.42
N HIS A 270 -1.98 -5.08 2.49
CA HIS A 270 -0.53 -4.95 2.46
C HIS A 270 0.15 -6.32 2.50
N ASP A 271 0.45 -6.89 1.34
CA ASP A 271 0.99 -8.23 1.17
C ASP A 271 2.50 -8.25 0.91
N SER A 272 3.28 -7.60 1.78
CA SER A 272 4.76 -7.58 1.66
C SER A 272 5.39 -8.98 1.66
N TYR A 273 4.73 -9.93 2.34
CA TYR A 273 5.08 -11.36 2.35
C TYR A 273 3.82 -12.23 2.26
N SER A 274 3.95 -13.44 1.71
CA SER A 274 2.83 -14.41 1.67
C SER A 274 2.28 -14.70 3.08
N ILE A 275 3.14 -14.76 4.09
CA ILE A 275 2.73 -14.96 5.49
C ILE A 275 1.95 -13.77 6.05
N THR A 276 2.36 -12.55 5.74
CA THR A 276 1.65 -11.35 6.24
C THR A 276 0.27 -11.20 5.59
N ALA A 277 0.12 -11.62 4.34
CA ALA A 277 -1.19 -11.74 3.70
C ALA A 277 -2.10 -12.73 4.43
N ALA A 278 -1.58 -13.93 4.75
CA ALA A 278 -2.34 -14.94 5.50
C ALA A 278 -2.82 -14.41 6.86
N ILE A 279 -1.91 -13.82 7.65
CA ILE A 279 -2.22 -13.28 8.97
C ILE A 279 -3.27 -12.16 8.88
N GLN A 280 -3.14 -11.25 7.91
CA GLN A 280 -4.11 -10.16 7.74
C GLN A 280 -5.51 -10.69 7.44
N LEU A 281 -5.65 -11.62 6.47
CA LEU A 281 -6.95 -12.18 6.11
C LEU A 281 -7.64 -12.85 7.29
N GLU A 282 -6.87 -13.53 8.12
CA GLU A 282 -7.38 -14.24 9.29
C GLU A 282 -7.68 -13.31 10.48
N ASP A 283 -6.84 -12.32 10.74
CA ASP A 283 -7.05 -11.34 11.82
C ASP A 283 -8.18 -10.36 11.51
N LEU A 284 -8.48 -10.13 10.22
CA LEU A 284 -9.65 -9.38 9.75
C LEU A 284 -10.94 -10.23 9.77
N GLY A 285 -10.86 -11.51 10.10
CA GLY A 285 -12.03 -12.41 10.12
C GLY A 285 -12.57 -12.78 8.73
N LEU A 286 -11.74 -12.66 7.69
CA LEU A 286 -12.12 -12.98 6.32
C LEU A 286 -12.01 -14.46 5.99
N ALA A 287 -11.15 -15.19 6.69
CA ALA A 287 -10.95 -16.63 6.55
C ALA A 287 -10.61 -17.30 7.89
N GLU A 288 -10.78 -18.61 7.92
CA GLU A 288 -10.34 -19.42 9.06
C GLU A 288 -8.82 -19.57 9.09
N ARG A 289 -8.27 -19.74 10.31
CA ARG A 289 -6.84 -19.98 10.53
C ARG A 289 -6.35 -21.22 9.78
N GLY A 290 -5.24 -21.07 9.04
CA GLY A 290 -4.67 -22.14 8.24
C GLY A 290 -5.36 -22.40 6.91
N ARG A 291 -6.35 -21.55 6.50
CA ARG A 291 -7.09 -21.72 5.25
C ARG A 291 -7.11 -20.50 4.34
N SER A 292 -6.74 -19.33 4.82
CA SER A 292 -6.90 -18.06 4.10
C SER A 292 -6.30 -18.07 2.68
N LEU A 293 -5.15 -18.69 2.47
CA LEU A 293 -4.51 -18.72 1.16
C LEU A 293 -5.01 -19.84 0.23
N THR A 294 -5.89 -20.72 0.71
CA THR A 294 -6.55 -21.75 -0.13
C THR A 294 -7.97 -21.36 -0.56
N GLU A 295 -8.52 -20.29 0.00
CA GLU A 295 -9.89 -19.83 -0.23
C GLU A 295 -9.96 -18.44 -0.90
N LEU A 296 -8.89 -18.03 -1.61
CA LEU A 296 -8.72 -16.69 -2.17
C LEU A 296 -9.82 -16.30 -3.18
N ASP A 297 -10.38 -17.27 -3.90
CA ASP A 297 -11.43 -17.01 -4.90
C ASP A 297 -12.77 -16.58 -4.28
N SER A 298 -12.94 -16.74 -2.98
CA SER A 298 -14.12 -16.28 -2.24
C SER A 298 -14.08 -14.78 -1.92
N LEU A 299 -12.96 -14.09 -2.18
CA LEU A 299 -12.74 -12.70 -1.84
C LEU A 299 -12.39 -11.88 -3.09
N GLU A 300 -12.87 -10.65 -3.14
CA GLU A 300 -12.44 -9.67 -4.11
C GLU A 300 -11.30 -8.82 -3.52
N LEU A 301 -10.07 -9.24 -3.75
CA LEU A 301 -8.91 -8.59 -3.13
C LEU A 301 -7.71 -8.50 -4.07
N ASN A 302 -6.92 -7.45 -3.90
CA ASN A 302 -5.64 -7.19 -4.58
C ASN A 302 -5.69 -7.48 -6.10
N PHE A 303 -6.77 -7.06 -6.79
CA PHE A 303 -6.87 -7.22 -8.25
C PHE A 303 -5.80 -6.42 -9.00
N SER A 304 -5.11 -5.52 -8.28
CA SER A 304 -3.89 -4.85 -8.76
C SER A 304 -2.73 -5.82 -9.01
N GLY A 305 -2.69 -6.96 -8.34
CA GLY A 305 -1.59 -7.89 -8.24
C GLY A 305 -0.80 -7.75 -6.93
N GLY A 306 -1.28 -6.89 -6.01
CA GLY A 306 -0.70 -6.65 -4.70
C GLY A 306 0.75 -6.16 -4.73
N LEU A 307 1.37 -6.04 -3.59
CA LEU A 307 2.79 -5.69 -3.47
C LEU A 307 3.68 -6.77 -4.11
N LYS A 308 3.15 -7.99 -4.16
CA LYS A 308 3.86 -9.14 -4.72
C LYS A 308 4.17 -8.94 -6.20
N ALA A 309 3.22 -8.50 -7.01
CA ALA A 309 3.37 -8.50 -8.46
C ALA A 309 3.05 -7.14 -9.11
N ARG A 310 2.12 -6.35 -8.57
CA ARG A 310 1.92 -4.95 -8.96
C ARG A 310 3.17 -4.13 -8.69
N GLY A 311 3.84 -4.42 -7.58
CA GLY A 311 5.06 -3.78 -7.13
C GLY A 311 4.93 -3.13 -5.76
N TYR A 312 6.07 -2.95 -5.08
CA TYR A 312 6.14 -2.46 -3.72
C TYR A 312 7.01 -1.20 -3.61
N PRO A 313 6.41 0.00 -3.72
CA PRO A 313 7.13 1.27 -3.65
C PRO A 313 7.20 1.82 -2.22
N GLY A 314 7.57 1.01 -1.23
CA GLY A 314 7.74 1.45 0.16
C GLY A 314 6.55 2.22 0.71
N ALA A 315 6.79 3.36 1.36
CA ALA A 315 5.76 4.21 1.99
C ALA A 315 4.71 4.77 1.01
N ALA A 316 4.94 4.72 -0.30
CA ALA A 316 3.93 5.09 -1.29
C ALA A 316 2.76 4.08 -1.38
N THR A 317 2.92 2.89 -0.83
CA THR A 317 2.01 1.75 -1.00
C THR A 317 0.55 2.08 -0.69
N ALA A 318 0.25 2.71 0.45
CA ALA A 318 -1.14 3.01 0.82
C ALA A 318 -1.80 3.98 -0.15
N VAL A 319 -1.04 4.91 -0.72
CA VAL A 319 -1.60 5.87 -1.71
C VAL A 319 -1.88 5.17 -3.03
N TYR A 320 -1.04 4.20 -3.44
CA TYR A 320 -1.36 3.31 -4.56
C TYR A 320 -2.65 2.53 -4.30
N GLN A 321 -2.76 1.87 -3.15
CA GLN A 321 -3.94 1.09 -2.79
C GLN A 321 -5.21 1.97 -2.76
N LEU A 322 -5.12 3.20 -2.22
CA LEU A 322 -6.24 4.14 -2.22
C LEU A 322 -6.65 4.54 -3.64
N ALA A 323 -5.69 4.82 -4.52
CA ALA A 323 -5.93 5.14 -5.92
C ALA A 323 -6.54 3.94 -6.68
N GLU A 324 -6.05 2.73 -6.43
CA GLU A 324 -6.55 1.49 -7.03
C GLU A 324 -7.99 1.21 -6.57
N VAL A 325 -8.30 1.34 -5.28
CA VAL A 325 -9.67 1.22 -4.76
C VAL A 325 -10.59 2.27 -5.41
N TYR A 326 -10.17 3.54 -5.49
CA TYR A 326 -10.94 4.56 -6.18
C TYR A 326 -11.21 4.20 -7.65
N GLN A 327 -10.19 3.76 -8.39
CA GLN A 327 -10.34 3.36 -9.79
C GLN A 327 -11.24 2.13 -9.96
N GLN A 328 -11.20 1.20 -9.02
CA GLN A 328 -12.10 0.05 -9.00
C GLN A 328 -13.57 0.50 -8.84
N LEU A 329 -13.85 1.33 -7.84
CA LEU A 329 -15.21 1.80 -7.55
C LEU A 329 -15.78 2.72 -8.64
N THR A 330 -14.91 3.49 -9.32
CA THR A 330 -15.30 4.35 -10.44
C THR A 330 -15.21 3.65 -11.81
N GLN A 331 -14.89 2.36 -11.85
CA GLN A 331 -14.75 1.54 -13.07
C GLN A 331 -13.65 2.02 -14.03
N LYS A 332 -12.65 2.73 -13.51
CA LYS A 332 -11.49 3.23 -14.28
C LYS A 332 -10.29 2.28 -14.26
N PHE A 333 -10.27 1.30 -13.36
CA PHE A 333 -9.18 0.34 -13.26
C PHE A 333 -9.05 -0.48 -14.54
N LYS A 334 -7.80 -0.66 -15.04
CA LYS A 334 -7.53 -1.26 -16.36
C LYS A 334 -7.24 -2.77 -16.32
N GLY A 335 -7.30 -3.41 -15.14
CA GLY A 335 -7.17 -4.85 -14.97
C GLY A 335 -8.50 -5.52 -14.63
N LYS A 336 -8.44 -6.59 -13.85
CA LYS A 336 -9.64 -7.23 -13.28
C LYS A 336 -10.42 -6.22 -12.44
N ARG A 337 -11.75 -6.16 -12.60
CA ARG A 337 -12.63 -5.19 -11.94
C ARG A 337 -13.57 -5.84 -10.95
N THR A 338 -13.86 -5.09 -9.88
CA THR A 338 -14.94 -5.41 -8.95
C THR A 338 -16.28 -4.89 -9.44
N SER A 339 -17.37 -5.56 -9.03
CA SER A 339 -18.73 -5.03 -9.13
C SER A 339 -19.23 -4.41 -7.82
N LEU A 340 -18.43 -4.46 -6.76
CA LEU A 340 -18.78 -3.93 -5.45
C LEU A 340 -18.69 -2.40 -5.44
N GLU A 341 -19.55 -1.77 -4.63
CA GLU A 341 -19.61 -0.31 -4.49
C GLU A 341 -18.87 0.19 -3.26
N LYS A 342 -18.24 -0.73 -2.50
CA LYS A 342 -17.46 -0.45 -1.30
C LYS A 342 -16.08 -1.03 -1.45
N GLY A 343 -15.09 -0.27 -1.06
CA GLY A 343 -13.70 -0.70 -1.01
C GLY A 343 -13.06 -0.40 0.33
N MET A 344 -12.07 -1.21 0.69
CA MET A 344 -11.30 -1.04 1.92
C MET A 344 -9.81 -1.19 1.61
N VAL A 345 -9.03 -0.19 1.98
CA VAL A 345 -7.57 -0.31 2.04
C VAL A 345 -7.17 -0.78 3.43
N ILE A 346 -6.38 -1.82 3.51
CA ILE A 346 -5.68 -2.23 4.74
C ILE A 346 -4.19 -2.07 4.49
N SER A 347 -3.68 -0.91 4.87
CA SER A 347 -2.25 -0.60 4.78
C SER A 347 -1.53 -0.99 6.07
N SER A 348 -0.33 -1.49 5.98
CA SER A 348 0.49 -1.88 7.14
C SER A 348 1.97 -1.65 6.86
N ASP A 349 2.81 -1.81 7.89
CA ASP A 349 4.23 -2.04 7.71
C ASP A 349 4.52 -3.51 7.35
N ASP A 350 5.76 -3.82 7.03
CA ASP A 350 6.19 -5.16 6.61
C ASP A 350 5.89 -6.26 7.63
N LEU A 351 5.81 -5.92 8.90
CA LEU A 351 5.67 -6.87 10.01
C LEU A 351 4.35 -6.73 10.76
N LEU A 352 3.41 -5.97 10.21
CA LEU A 352 2.06 -5.78 10.74
C LEU A 352 2.05 -5.19 12.17
N THR A 353 3.00 -4.28 12.47
CA THR A 353 3.07 -3.60 13.77
C THR A 353 2.30 -2.28 13.79
N VAL A 354 2.10 -1.68 12.62
CA VAL A 354 1.26 -0.50 12.41
C VAL A 354 0.32 -0.78 11.26
N SER A 355 -0.96 -0.46 11.42
CA SER A 355 -1.96 -0.71 10.37
C SER A 355 -2.99 0.39 10.30
N TYR A 356 -3.46 0.68 9.08
CA TYR A 356 -4.51 1.65 8.78
C TYR A 356 -5.58 1.02 7.92
N GLY A 357 -6.85 1.31 8.25
CA GLY A 357 -8.01 0.95 7.46
C GLY A 357 -8.66 2.19 6.86
N VAL A 358 -8.91 2.17 5.56
CA VAL A 358 -9.55 3.28 4.84
C VAL A 358 -10.78 2.77 4.12
N GLU A 359 -11.95 3.19 4.57
CA GLU A 359 -13.22 2.84 3.94
C GLU A 359 -13.56 3.85 2.84
N VAL A 360 -13.76 3.34 1.63
CA VAL A 360 -14.14 4.12 0.45
C VAL A 360 -15.45 3.56 -0.13
N VAL A 361 -16.37 4.46 -0.50
CA VAL A 361 -17.65 4.08 -1.07
C VAL A 361 -17.92 4.92 -2.31
N ARG A 362 -18.42 4.28 -3.35
CA ARG A 362 -18.87 4.98 -4.56
C ARG A 362 -19.92 6.04 -4.21
N ALA A 363 -19.76 7.26 -4.74
CA ALA A 363 -20.64 8.41 -4.43
C ALA A 363 -21.83 8.49 -5.39
#